data_9bd1d275ba95fa601319462755c9a252
#
_entry.id   9bd1d275ba95fa601319462755c9a252
#
_cell.length_a   1.000
_cell.length_b   1.000
_cell.length_c   1.000
_cell.angle_alpha   90.00
_cell.angle_beta   90.00
_cell.angle_gamma   90.00
#
_symmetry.space_group_name_H-M   'P 1'
#
loop_
_entity.id
_entity.type
_entity.pdbx_description
1 polymer ?
#
loop_
_entity_poly.entity_id
_entity_poly.type
_entity_poly.pdbx_seq_one_letter_code
_entity_poly.pdbx_strand_id
1 'polypeptide(L)'
;MRFLFILYSLVLFCVVDASTPLNFSLSYHGGYDDNVMRFSSQEIENAASDVNYMGGAKKLDSYIHRVQINTSKTLLTSGSKEIAFSSMVSVSDYIHNVNKDYWSGSFTLKYRWGAYRNIKYSLRHLNSYYLRHYIDRDVSLNELKPCNFSDNDQFLNFTNRLDRRKWYSVGAGFLQRYYDNPFSEFDLDIFYLRLKINKKIKKVGTIAFQMDRGTAKNISLKKTAVSS
;
A
#
# COMPACT_ATOMS: atom_id res chain seq x y z
N MET A 1 -6.92 15.13 -0.95
CA MET A 1 -7.94 15.03 0.14
C MET A 1 -9.39 15.11 -0.32
N ARG A 2 -9.80 16.03 -1.20
CA ARG A 2 -11.24 16.19 -1.62
C ARG A 2 -11.82 14.96 -2.34
N PHE A 3 -11.07 14.24 -3.16
CA PHE A 3 -11.56 13.05 -3.88
C PHE A 3 -11.84 11.85 -2.98
N LEU A 4 -11.05 11.65 -1.93
CA LEU A 4 -11.27 10.55 -0.96
C LEU A 4 -12.57 10.77 -0.16
N PHE A 5 -12.89 12.02 0.17
CA PHE A 5 -14.12 12.39 0.89
C PHE A 5 -15.38 12.16 0.04
N ILE A 6 -15.30 12.43 -1.27
CA ILE A 6 -16.41 12.22 -2.21
C ILE A 6 -16.65 10.71 -2.41
N LEU A 7 -15.58 9.91 -2.52
CA LEU A 7 -15.71 8.46 -2.64
C LEU A 7 -16.27 7.83 -1.37
N TYR A 8 -15.89 8.34 -0.19
CA TYR A 8 -16.39 7.89 1.11
C TYR A 8 -17.86 8.23 1.30
N SER A 9 -18.29 9.44 0.86
CA SER A 9 -19.71 9.84 0.90
C SER A 9 -20.56 9.06 -0.09
N LEU A 10 -20.07 8.75 -1.30
CA LEU A 10 -20.79 7.93 -2.28
C LEU A 10 -21.01 6.49 -1.79
N VAL A 11 -20.01 5.92 -1.11
CA VAL A 11 -20.12 4.58 -0.48
C VAL A 11 -21.13 4.57 0.65
N LEU A 12 -21.22 5.64 1.46
CA LEU A 12 -22.21 5.77 2.53
C LEU A 12 -23.65 5.88 1.98
N PHE A 13 -23.87 6.55 0.86
CA PHE A 13 -25.22 6.67 0.25
C PHE A 13 -25.70 5.36 -0.39
N CYS A 14 -24.82 4.50 -0.91
CA CYS A 14 -25.19 3.18 -1.43
C CYS A 14 -25.53 2.14 -0.34
N VAL A 15 -25.36 2.49 0.94
CA VAL A 15 -25.55 1.55 2.07
C VAL A 15 -27.01 1.37 2.44
N VAL A 16 -27.92 2.24 1.98
CA VAL A 16 -29.27 2.35 2.56
C VAL A 16 -30.21 1.21 2.14
N ASP A 17 -29.96 0.49 1.04
CA ASP A 17 -30.98 -0.40 0.45
C ASP A 17 -30.57 -1.87 0.21
N ALA A 18 -29.43 -2.34 0.73
CA ALA A 18 -29.04 -3.73 0.50
C ALA A 18 -29.32 -4.60 1.73
N SER A 19 -30.04 -5.68 1.51
CA SER A 19 -30.46 -6.69 2.49
C SER A 19 -29.29 -7.43 3.24
N THR A 20 -28.05 -7.19 2.85
CA THR A 20 -26.86 -7.82 3.47
C THR A 20 -26.23 -6.92 4.52
N PRO A 21 -25.87 -7.47 5.69
CA PRO A 21 -25.26 -6.68 6.77
C PRO A 21 -23.87 -6.14 6.36
N LEU A 22 -23.50 -4.99 6.93
CA LEU A 22 -22.14 -4.48 6.91
C LEU A 22 -21.31 -5.30 7.90
N ASN A 23 -20.30 -6.02 7.42
CA ASN A 23 -19.34 -6.69 8.27
C ASN A 23 -18.27 -5.68 8.71
N PHE A 24 -17.97 -5.67 9.98
CA PHE A 24 -16.99 -4.80 10.59
C PHE A 24 -16.05 -5.62 11.48
N SER A 25 -14.75 -5.35 11.43
CA SER A 25 -13.79 -5.91 12.38
C SER A 25 -12.77 -4.87 12.79
N LEU A 26 -12.45 -4.87 14.08
CA LEU A 26 -11.38 -4.10 14.69
C LEU A 26 -10.29 -5.07 15.12
N SER A 27 -9.07 -4.80 14.74
CA SER A 27 -7.89 -5.61 15.12
C SER A 27 -6.83 -4.72 15.75
N TYR A 28 -6.18 -5.24 16.77
CA TYR A 28 -5.01 -4.64 17.37
C TYR A 28 -3.84 -5.61 17.26
N HIS A 29 -2.67 -5.10 16.88
CA HIS A 29 -1.43 -5.83 16.80
C HIS A 29 -0.36 -5.06 17.58
N GLY A 30 0.20 -5.70 18.61
CA GLY A 30 1.38 -5.22 19.32
C GLY A 30 2.60 -5.99 18.89
N GLY A 31 3.73 -5.32 18.73
CA GLY A 31 5.01 -5.93 18.38
C GLY A 31 6.19 -5.15 18.95
N TYR A 32 7.36 -5.77 18.98
CA TYR A 32 8.61 -5.14 19.31
C TYR A 32 9.58 -5.35 18.15
N ASP A 33 10.28 -4.29 17.75
CA ASP A 33 11.30 -4.30 16.71
C ASP A 33 12.55 -3.65 17.29
N ASP A 34 13.66 -4.37 17.31
CA ASP A 34 14.94 -3.92 17.86
C ASP A 34 15.72 -2.99 16.93
N ASN A 35 15.32 -2.90 15.66
CA ASN A 35 15.96 -2.05 14.66
C ASN A 35 14.93 -1.52 13.64
N VAL A 36 14.06 -0.61 14.08
CA VAL A 36 12.98 -0.03 13.25
C VAL A 36 13.51 0.78 12.06
N MET A 37 14.76 1.25 12.13
CA MET A 37 15.40 1.99 11.03
C MET A 37 16.03 1.08 9.98
N ARG A 38 16.14 -0.22 10.27
CA ARG A 38 16.82 -1.20 9.41
C ARG A 38 18.28 -0.81 9.14
N PHE A 39 18.97 -0.31 10.15
CA PHE A 39 20.37 0.05 10.05
C PHE A 39 21.26 -1.21 10.05
N SER A 40 22.30 -1.18 9.23
CA SER A 40 23.42 -2.12 9.32
C SER A 40 24.25 -1.89 10.59
N SER A 41 25.12 -2.83 10.95
CA SER A 41 25.99 -2.68 12.12
C SER A 41 26.83 -1.39 12.08
N GLN A 42 27.36 -1.04 10.89
CA GLN A 42 28.14 0.19 10.73
C GLN A 42 27.26 1.45 10.89
N GLU A 43 26.01 1.44 10.40
CA GLU A 43 25.09 2.56 10.57
C GLU A 43 24.66 2.72 12.04
N ILE A 44 24.55 1.62 12.80
CA ILE A 44 24.28 1.65 14.24
C ILE A 44 25.43 2.33 14.99
N GLU A 45 26.68 2.01 14.66
CA GLU A 45 27.87 2.68 15.23
C GLU A 45 27.88 4.18 14.91
N ASN A 46 27.56 4.56 13.67
CA ASN A 46 27.45 5.95 13.27
C ASN A 46 26.32 6.67 14.02
N ALA A 47 25.17 6.02 14.18
CA ALA A 47 24.01 6.55 14.90
C ALA A 47 24.29 6.74 16.41
N ALA A 48 25.18 5.94 17.00
CA ALA A 48 25.62 6.10 18.38
C ALA A 48 26.46 7.39 18.58
N SER A 49 27.13 7.86 17.53
CA SER A 49 27.96 9.09 17.57
C SER A 49 27.18 10.36 17.17
N ASP A 50 26.09 10.24 16.40
CA ASP A 50 25.28 11.36 15.94
C ASP A 50 23.78 11.05 16.02
N VAL A 51 23.10 11.68 16.98
CA VAL A 51 21.64 11.54 17.21
C VAL A 51 20.82 11.97 16.00
N ASN A 52 21.32 12.88 15.18
CA ASN A 52 20.61 13.34 13.98
C ASN A 52 20.49 12.22 12.93
N TYR A 53 21.38 11.25 12.96
CA TYR A 53 21.34 10.08 12.09
C TYR A 53 20.05 9.26 12.29
N MET A 54 19.51 9.27 13.50
CA MET A 54 18.24 8.61 13.85
C MET A 54 17.02 9.54 13.73
N GLY A 55 17.19 10.75 13.18
CA GLY A 55 16.08 11.72 13.08
C GLY A 55 15.60 12.25 14.42
N GLY A 56 16.50 12.35 15.39
CA GLY A 56 16.18 12.78 16.75
C GLY A 56 15.63 11.67 17.66
N ALA A 57 15.41 10.46 17.15
CA ALA A 57 15.06 9.32 17.99
C ALA A 57 16.25 8.91 18.88
N LYS A 58 15.95 8.61 20.15
CA LYS A 58 16.98 8.23 21.14
C LYS A 58 17.27 6.73 21.15
N LYS A 59 16.44 5.93 20.51
CA LYS A 59 16.53 4.48 20.50
C LYS A 59 16.30 3.93 19.09
N LEU A 60 17.00 2.84 18.77
CA LEU A 60 16.82 2.09 17.53
C LEU A 60 15.62 1.15 17.58
N ASP A 61 15.27 0.72 18.78
CA ASP A 61 14.16 -0.19 19.06
C ASP A 61 12.85 0.59 19.25
N SER A 62 11.74 -0.07 19.04
CA SER A 62 10.42 0.46 19.38
C SER A 62 9.40 -0.64 19.64
N TYR A 63 8.50 -0.38 20.56
CA TYR A 63 7.19 -1.04 20.57
C TYR A 63 6.32 -0.41 19.50
N ILE A 64 5.63 -1.27 18.74
CA ILE A 64 4.78 -0.88 17.62
C ILE A 64 3.36 -1.26 17.98
N HIS A 65 2.46 -0.28 17.98
CA HIS A 65 1.04 -0.47 18.12
C HIS A 65 0.36 -0.24 16.77
N ARG A 66 -0.39 -1.24 16.30
CA ARG A 66 -1.16 -1.11 15.07
C ARG A 66 -2.63 -1.38 15.35
N VAL A 67 -3.45 -0.40 15.04
CA VAL A 67 -4.91 -0.53 15.04
C VAL A 67 -5.38 -0.61 13.60
N GLN A 68 -6.23 -1.59 13.29
CA GLN A 68 -6.77 -1.80 11.96
C GLN A 68 -8.28 -1.98 12.01
N ILE A 69 -8.98 -1.23 11.18
CA ILE A 69 -10.41 -1.33 10.95
C ILE A 69 -10.63 -1.91 9.56
N ASN A 70 -11.40 -3.00 9.49
CA ASN A 70 -11.82 -3.56 8.20
C ASN A 70 -13.34 -3.48 8.11
N THR A 71 -13.83 -3.13 6.92
CA THR A 71 -15.25 -3.17 6.61
C THR A 71 -15.48 -3.90 5.29
N SER A 72 -16.56 -4.64 5.19
CA SER A 72 -16.96 -5.27 3.94
C SER A 72 -18.46 -5.45 3.85
N LYS A 73 -19.00 -5.34 2.62
CA LYS A 73 -20.42 -5.54 2.35
C LYS A 73 -20.61 -6.09 0.94
N THR A 74 -21.55 -7.00 0.81
CA THR A 74 -22.10 -7.38 -0.50
C THR A 74 -23.19 -6.38 -0.86
N LEU A 75 -23.01 -5.66 -1.95
CA LEU A 75 -23.94 -4.62 -2.41
C LEU A 75 -25.12 -5.21 -3.18
N LEU A 76 -24.84 -6.17 -4.06
CA LEU A 76 -25.82 -6.81 -4.90
C LEU A 76 -25.51 -8.29 -5.06
N THR A 77 -26.58 -9.11 -5.03
CA THR A 77 -26.51 -10.54 -5.35
C THR A 77 -27.66 -10.90 -6.27
N SER A 78 -27.35 -11.56 -7.40
CA SER A 78 -28.33 -12.07 -8.34
C SER A 78 -27.85 -13.41 -8.91
N GLY A 79 -28.40 -14.52 -8.44
CA GLY A 79 -27.95 -15.88 -8.75
C GLY A 79 -26.49 -16.09 -8.36
N SER A 80 -25.63 -16.37 -9.36
CA SER A 80 -24.19 -16.54 -9.15
C SER A 80 -23.37 -15.25 -9.24
N LYS A 81 -24.04 -14.12 -9.49
CA LYS A 81 -23.39 -12.79 -9.63
C LYS A 81 -23.43 -12.04 -8.30
N GLU A 82 -22.35 -11.36 -7.99
CA GLU A 82 -22.20 -10.61 -6.75
C GLU A 82 -21.33 -9.38 -6.97
N ILE A 83 -21.74 -8.24 -6.43
CA ILE A 83 -20.90 -7.06 -6.27
C ILE A 83 -20.65 -6.87 -4.78
N ALA A 84 -19.38 -6.82 -4.39
CA ALA A 84 -18.97 -6.61 -3.03
C ALA A 84 -17.87 -5.57 -2.94
N PHE A 85 -17.84 -4.81 -1.85
CA PHE A 85 -16.71 -3.98 -1.52
C PHE A 85 -16.06 -4.42 -0.20
N SER A 86 -14.81 -4.06 -0.04
CA SER A 86 -14.10 -4.10 1.24
C SER A 86 -13.19 -2.89 1.36
N SER A 87 -13.04 -2.38 2.58
CA SER A 87 -12.07 -1.34 2.89
C SER A 87 -11.33 -1.67 4.18
N MET A 88 -10.12 -1.14 4.28
CA MET A 88 -9.27 -1.26 5.45
C MET A 88 -8.61 0.10 5.70
N VAL A 89 -8.56 0.49 6.97
CA VAL A 89 -7.72 1.61 7.45
C VAL A 89 -6.88 1.08 8.60
N SER A 90 -5.60 1.39 8.58
CA SER A 90 -4.63 0.98 9.59
C SER A 90 -3.78 2.17 10.02
N VAL A 91 -3.59 2.32 11.31
CA VAL A 91 -2.68 3.31 11.92
C VAL A 91 -1.61 2.53 12.68
N SER A 92 -0.36 2.91 12.46
CA SER A 92 0.80 2.35 13.15
C SER A 92 1.51 3.45 13.94
N ASP A 93 1.72 3.21 15.20
CA ASP A 93 2.36 4.09 16.19
C ASP A 93 3.62 3.43 16.74
N TYR A 94 4.72 4.17 16.78
CA TYR A 94 6.04 3.70 17.21
C TYR A 94 6.49 4.49 18.43
N ILE A 95 6.40 3.91 19.63
CA ILE A 95 6.61 4.62 20.91
C ILE A 95 7.93 5.39 20.98
N HIS A 96 9.02 4.81 20.47
CA HIS A 96 10.34 5.43 20.54
C HIS A 96 10.75 6.17 19.26
N ASN A 97 10.00 6.01 18.18
CA ASN A 97 10.36 6.50 16.85
C ASN A 97 9.15 7.12 16.15
N VAL A 98 8.63 8.21 16.69
CA VAL A 98 7.39 8.88 16.21
C VAL A 98 7.46 9.28 14.72
N ASN A 99 8.66 9.50 14.17
CA ASN A 99 8.83 9.73 12.75
C ASN A 99 8.38 8.52 11.90
N LYS A 100 8.34 7.31 12.49
CA LYS A 100 7.85 6.08 11.85
C LYS A 100 6.34 5.92 11.88
N ASP A 101 5.62 6.81 12.54
CA ASP A 101 4.16 6.75 12.58
C ASP A 101 3.58 6.99 11.19
N TYR A 102 2.66 6.14 10.81
CA TYR A 102 1.98 6.28 9.51
C TYR A 102 0.58 5.68 9.56
N TRP A 103 -0.23 6.09 8.60
CA TRP A 103 -1.47 5.40 8.33
C TRP A 103 -1.51 4.87 6.88
N SER A 104 -2.29 3.83 6.68
CA SER A 104 -2.55 3.29 5.35
C SER A 104 -4.03 2.95 5.20
N GLY A 105 -4.50 3.03 3.97
CA GLY A 105 -5.86 2.69 3.63
C GLY A 105 -5.93 1.85 2.37
N SER A 106 -6.94 1.01 2.28
CA SER A 106 -7.25 0.32 1.03
C SER A 106 -8.75 0.22 0.81
N PHE A 107 -9.13 0.20 -0.45
CA PHE A 107 -10.49 -0.02 -0.92
C PHE A 107 -10.46 -1.04 -2.05
N THR A 108 -11.40 -1.97 -2.04
CA THR A 108 -11.54 -2.98 -3.09
C THR A 108 -13.00 -3.08 -3.49
N LEU A 109 -13.29 -2.98 -4.79
CA LEU A 109 -14.56 -3.30 -5.40
C LEU A 109 -14.40 -4.55 -6.25
N LYS A 110 -15.27 -5.54 -6.07
CA LYS A 110 -15.21 -6.82 -6.75
C LYS A 110 -16.58 -7.17 -7.36
N TYR A 111 -16.59 -7.42 -8.65
CA TYR A 111 -17.69 -8.07 -9.32
C TYR A 111 -17.35 -9.51 -9.63
N ARG A 112 -18.14 -10.45 -9.12
CA ARG A 112 -18.00 -11.90 -9.32
C ARG A 112 -19.21 -12.43 -10.08
N TRP A 113 -18.99 -13.28 -11.08
CA TRP A 113 -20.06 -13.95 -11.85
C TRP A 113 -19.91 -15.48 -11.90
N GLY A 114 -19.13 -16.06 -10.98
CA GLY A 114 -18.93 -17.49 -10.87
C GLY A 114 -17.65 -17.85 -10.10
N ALA A 115 -17.41 -19.14 -9.95
CA ALA A 115 -16.20 -19.63 -9.31
C ALA A 115 -14.96 -19.28 -10.17
N TYR A 116 -13.99 -18.56 -9.58
CA TYR A 116 -12.78 -18.06 -10.25
C TYR A 116 -13.08 -17.16 -11.48
N ARG A 117 -14.21 -16.44 -11.46
CA ARG A 117 -14.60 -15.46 -12.49
C ARG A 117 -14.94 -14.15 -11.81
N ASN A 118 -14.07 -13.16 -11.92
CA ASN A 118 -14.29 -11.84 -11.30
C ASN A 118 -13.46 -10.75 -11.96
N ILE A 119 -13.92 -9.51 -11.79
CA ILE A 119 -13.12 -8.31 -11.94
C ILE A 119 -12.99 -7.68 -10.56
N LYS A 120 -11.78 -7.26 -10.22
CA LYS A 120 -11.47 -6.61 -8.95
C LYS A 120 -10.68 -5.33 -9.22
N TYR A 121 -11.20 -4.21 -8.74
CA TYR A 121 -10.47 -2.95 -8.65
C TYR A 121 -10.02 -2.73 -7.21
N SER A 122 -8.76 -2.39 -7.01
CA SER A 122 -8.18 -2.12 -5.70
C SER A 122 -7.47 -0.78 -5.72
N LEU A 123 -7.67 0.01 -4.68
CA LEU A 123 -6.97 1.27 -4.42
C LEU A 123 -6.30 1.13 -3.06
N ARG A 124 -5.01 1.48 -2.98
CA ARG A 124 -4.25 1.51 -1.74
C ARG A 124 -3.57 2.86 -1.60
N HIS A 125 -3.55 3.36 -0.38
CA HIS A 125 -2.84 4.56 0.00
C HIS A 125 -1.96 4.28 1.20
N LEU A 126 -0.73 4.76 1.15
CA LEU A 126 0.21 4.80 2.25
C LEU A 126 0.61 6.26 2.44
N ASN A 127 0.41 6.78 3.65
CA ASN A 127 0.66 8.19 3.91
C ASN A 127 1.96 8.39 4.66
N SER A 128 2.82 9.24 4.11
CA SER A 128 4.04 9.78 4.75
C SER A 128 4.88 8.71 5.47
N TYR A 129 5.22 7.64 4.74
CA TYR A 129 6.05 6.57 5.29
C TYR A 129 7.50 7.03 5.39
N TYR A 130 8.01 7.17 6.62
CA TYR A 130 9.38 7.56 6.89
C TYR A 130 10.36 6.42 6.61
N LEU A 131 11.34 6.68 5.78
CA LEU A 131 12.46 5.77 5.52
C LEU A 131 13.54 5.95 6.58
N ARG A 132 14.27 7.04 6.49
CA ARG A 132 15.36 7.48 7.37
C ARG A 132 15.76 8.92 7.04
N HIS A 133 16.74 9.45 7.74
CA HIS A 133 17.39 10.70 7.34
C HIS A 133 18.46 10.43 6.27
N TYR A 134 18.49 11.29 5.26
CA TYR A 134 19.51 11.31 4.21
C TYR A 134 20.14 12.68 4.13
N ILE A 135 21.40 12.73 3.65
CA ILE A 135 22.08 13.99 3.36
C ILE A 135 21.42 14.63 2.15
N ASP A 136 20.95 15.88 2.32
CA ASP A 136 20.48 16.73 1.24
C ASP A 136 21.71 17.36 0.55
N ARG A 137 22.19 16.72 -0.50
CA ARG A 137 23.39 17.15 -1.22
C ARG A 137 23.23 18.43 -2.01
N ASP A 138 21.99 18.86 -2.27
CA ASP A 138 21.71 20.10 -3.02
C ASP A 138 21.87 21.33 -2.12
N VAL A 139 21.74 21.18 -0.81
CA VAL A 139 21.85 22.26 0.17
C VAL A 139 23.18 22.19 0.93
N SER A 140 23.59 21.01 1.40
CA SER A 140 24.78 20.84 2.23
C SER A 140 25.25 19.38 2.23
N LEU A 141 26.57 19.17 2.30
CA LEU A 141 27.14 17.82 2.41
C LEU A 141 26.96 17.19 3.82
N ASN A 142 26.48 17.97 4.79
CA ASN A 142 26.39 17.54 6.19
C ASN A 142 25.00 17.65 6.80
N GLU A 143 24.01 18.18 6.06
CA GLU A 143 22.67 18.35 6.59
C GLU A 143 21.80 17.14 6.33
N LEU A 144 21.35 16.49 7.41
CA LEU A 144 20.48 15.34 7.39
C LEU A 144 19.01 15.79 7.37
N LYS A 145 18.23 15.35 6.38
CA LYS A 145 16.80 15.65 6.23
C LYS A 145 15.96 14.36 6.29
N PRO A 146 14.74 14.43 6.85
CA PRO A 146 13.84 13.28 6.87
C PRO A 146 13.36 12.93 5.46
N CYS A 147 13.49 11.68 5.08
CA CYS A 147 12.99 11.18 3.81
C CYS A 147 11.71 10.37 4.04
N ASN A 148 10.58 10.97 3.68
CA ASN A 148 9.27 10.33 3.71
C ASN A 148 8.75 10.20 2.29
N PHE A 149 7.84 9.23 2.09
CA PHE A 149 7.08 9.12 0.85
C PHE A 149 5.64 8.69 1.10
N SER A 150 4.78 9.02 0.15
CA SER A 150 3.40 8.56 0.10
C SER A 150 3.17 7.76 -1.17
N ASP A 151 2.45 6.63 -1.06
CA ASP A 151 2.09 5.77 -2.19
C ASP A 151 0.59 5.85 -2.47
N ASN A 152 0.24 5.92 -3.76
CA ASN A 152 -1.10 5.68 -4.28
C ASN A 152 -1.05 4.57 -5.32
N ASP A 153 -1.60 3.40 -5.02
CA ASP A 153 -1.57 2.25 -5.91
C ASP A 153 -2.99 1.86 -6.34
N GLN A 154 -3.23 1.87 -7.63
CA GLN A 154 -4.47 1.46 -8.27
C GLN A 154 -4.22 0.20 -9.07
N PHE A 155 -5.04 -0.82 -8.86
CA PHE A 155 -4.87 -2.10 -9.54
C PHE A 155 -6.20 -2.68 -10.00
N LEU A 156 -6.32 -2.90 -11.31
CA LEU A 156 -7.44 -3.60 -11.93
C LEU A 156 -7.02 -5.03 -12.28
N ASN A 157 -7.77 -6.02 -11.81
CA ASN A 157 -7.48 -7.42 -12.02
C ASN A 157 -8.70 -8.16 -12.59
N PHE A 158 -8.51 -8.87 -13.67
CA PHE A 158 -9.48 -9.78 -14.27
C PHE A 158 -9.05 -11.22 -14.00
N THR A 159 -9.95 -12.02 -13.42
CA THR A 159 -9.73 -13.45 -13.20
C THR A 159 -10.76 -14.25 -13.96
N ASN A 160 -10.32 -15.25 -14.71
CA ASN A 160 -11.22 -16.16 -15.41
C ASN A 160 -10.77 -17.62 -15.28
N ARG A 161 -11.77 -18.48 -15.29
CA ARG A 161 -11.59 -19.91 -15.21
C ARG A 161 -11.27 -20.47 -16.60
N LEU A 162 -10.22 -21.30 -16.69
CA LEU A 162 -9.89 -22.08 -17.90
C LEU A 162 -10.60 -23.43 -17.91
N ASP A 163 -10.49 -24.17 -16.78
CA ASP A 163 -11.16 -25.46 -16.61
C ASP A 163 -11.56 -25.68 -15.13
N ARG A 164 -11.99 -26.89 -14.76
CA ARG A 164 -12.39 -27.21 -13.38
C ARG A 164 -11.30 -26.99 -12.34
N ARG A 165 -10.02 -27.00 -12.74
CA ARG A 165 -8.88 -26.93 -11.83
C ARG A 165 -7.87 -25.84 -12.17
N LYS A 166 -8.08 -25.09 -13.26
CA LYS A 166 -7.18 -24.05 -13.72
C LYS A 166 -7.92 -22.73 -13.90
N TRP A 167 -7.28 -21.66 -13.48
CA TRP A 167 -7.74 -20.28 -13.72
C TRP A 167 -6.53 -19.37 -13.88
N TYR A 168 -6.74 -18.27 -14.55
CA TYR A 168 -5.73 -17.23 -14.73
C TYR A 168 -6.26 -15.89 -14.24
N SER A 169 -5.33 -14.99 -13.95
CA SER A 169 -5.61 -13.59 -13.65
C SER A 169 -4.65 -12.72 -14.45
N VAL A 170 -5.19 -11.68 -15.04
CA VAL A 170 -4.44 -10.62 -15.71
C VAL A 170 -4.78 -9.31 -15.03
N GLY A 171 -3.79 -8.51 -14.69
CA GLY A 171 -4.01 -7.24 -14.04
C GLY A 171 -3.06 -6.18 -14.55
N ALA A 172 -3.52 -4.93 -14.43
CA ALA A 172 -2.75 -3.73 -14.67
C ALA A 172 -2.83 -2.81 -13.46
N GLY A 173 -1.71 -2.22 -13.09
CA GLY A 173 -1.64 -1.30 -11.96
C GLY A 173 -0.85 -0.06 -12.29
N PHE A 174 -1.14 0.98 -11.53
CA PHE A 174 -0.48 2.27 -11.58
C PHE A 174 -0.18 2.70 -10.14
N LEU A 175 1.11 2.73 -9.80
CA LEU A 175 1.62 3.17 -8.51
C LEU A 175 2.29 4.53 -8.68
N GLN A 176 1.83 5.49 -7.91
CA GLN A 176 2.44 6.81 -7.76
C GLN A 176 3.14 6.88 -6.42
N ARG A 177 4.42 7.18 -6.41
CA ARG A 177 5.21 7.41 -5.21
C ARG A 177 5.72 8.84 -5.22
N TYR A 178 5.35 9.58 -4.20
CA TYR A 178 5.73 10.98 -4.00
C TYR A 178 6.54 11.12 -2.73
N TYR A 179 7.72 11.70 -2.85
CA TYR A 179 8.59 12.00 -1.73
C TYR A 179 8.35 13.42 -1.23
N ASP A 180 8.44 13.60 0.08
CA ASP A 180 8.39 14.92 0.70
C ASP A 180 9.68 15.69 0.39
N ASN A 181 9.59 17.04 0.36
CA ASN A 181 10.77 17.88 0.17
C ASN A 181 11.82 17.60 1.27
N PRO A 182 13.14 17.57 0.91
CA PRO A 182 13.72 17.98 -0.37
C PRO A 182 13.81 16.87 -1.44
N PHE A 183 13.36 15.66 -1.16
CA PHE A 183 13.59 14.45 -1.98
C PHE A 183 12.58 14.23 -3.11
N SER A 184 11.86 15.29 -3.53
CA SER A 184 10.85 15.19 -4.60
C SER A 184 11.43 14.81 -5.98
N GLU A 185 12.76 14.89 -6.16
CA GLU A 185 13.45 14.41 -7.37
C GLU A 185 13.36 12.89 -7.55
N PHE A 186 12.99 12.14 -6.49
CA PHE A 186 12.78 10.70 -6.54
C PHE A 186 11.32 10.31 -6.81
N ASP A 187 10.43 11.26 -7.08
CA ASP A 187 9.04 10.99 -7.42
C ASP A 187 8.90 10.06 -8.61
N LEU A 188 8.07 9.02 -8.47
CA LEU A 188 7.92 7.94 -9.45
C LEU A 188 6.47 7.69 -9.83
N ASP A 189 6.22 7.61 -11.12
CA ASP A 189 5.05 6.93 -11.70
C ASP A 189 5.45 5.55 -12.20
N ILE A 190 4.82 4.51 -11.69
CA ILE A 190 5.11 3.13 -12.02
C ILE A 190 3.87 2.47 -12.62
N PHE A 191 3.95 2.11 -13.91
CA PHE A 191 2.95 1.27 -14.54
C PHE A 191 3.42 -0.19 -14.52
N TYR A 192 2.56 -1.12 -14.12
CA TYR A 192 2.90 -2.54 -14.08
C TYR A 192 1.77 -3.45 -14.54
N LEU A 193 2.16 -4.58 -15.12
CA LEU A 193 1.27 -5.65 -15.55
C LEU A 193 1.59 -6.91 -14.74
N ARG A 194 0.56 -7.66 -14.44
CA ARG A 194 0.64 -8.94 -13.73
C ARG A 194 -0.11 -10.03 -14.47
N LEU A 195 0.56 -11.15 -14.69
CA LEU A 195 -0.06 -12.39 -15.14
C LEU A 195 0.10 -13.45 -14.04
N LYS A 196 -0.99 -14.14 -13.68
CA LYS A 196 -0.95 -15.25 -12.75
C LYS A 196 -1.77 -16.41 -13.29
N ILE A 197 -1.16 -17.60 -13.30
CA ILE A 197 -1.80 -18.85 -13.68
C ILE A 197 -1.81 -19.77 -12.48
N ASN A 198 -2.97 -20.36 -12.19
CA ASN A 198 -3.15 -21.22 -11.04
C ASN A 198 -3.66 -22.60 -11.49
N LYS A 199 -3.16 -23.65 -10.84
CA LYS A 199 -3.60 -25.04 -11.05
C LYS A 199 -3.83 -25.74 -9.71
N LYS A 200 -5.07 -26.16 -9.46
CA LYS A 200 -5.40 -26.98 -8.28
C LYS A 200 -5.02 -28.43 -8.54
N ILE A 201 -4.16 -29.00 -7.71
CA ILE A 201 -3.77 -30.39 -7.74
C ILE A 201 -4.54 -31.11 -6.63
N LYS A 202 -5.20 -32.20 -7.00
CA LYS A 202 -6.00 -32.99 -6.06
C LYS A 202 -5.11 -33.55 -4.93
N LYS A 203 -5.52 -33.40 -3.68
CA LYS A 203 -4.80 -33.81 -2.47
C LYS A 203 -3.47 -33.08 -2.14
N VAL A 204 -2.95 -32.22 -3.03
CA VAL A 204 -1.68 -31.52 -2.82
C VAL A 204 -1.90 -30.02 -2.51
N GLY A 205 -2.81 -29.35 -3.22
CA GLY A 205 -3.03 -27.92 -3.04
C GLY A 205 -3.14 -27.15 -4.36
N THR A 206 -2.74 -25.90 -4.37
CA THR A 206 -2.74 -25.05 -5.57
C THR A 206 -1.31 -24.61 -5.89
N ILE A 207 -0.88 -24.88 -7.10
CA ILE A 207 0.37 -24.33 -7.65
C ILE A 207 0.01 -23.06 -8.42
N ALA A 208 0.79 -21.99 -8.21
CA ALA A 208 0.64 -20.74 -8.90
C ALA A 208 1.97 -20.33 -9.55
N PHE A 209 1.89 -19.87 -10.78
CA PHE A 209 2.97 -19.16 -11.47
C PHE A 209 2.55 -17.70 -11.65
N GLN A 210 3.41 -16.76 -11.29
CA GLN A 210 3.15 -15.33 -11.43
C GLN A 210 4.34 -14.66 -12.12
N MET A 211 4.03 -13.75 -13.03
CA MET A 211 4.98 -12.88 -13.71
C MET A 211 4.48 -11.45 -13.60
N ASP A 212 5.35 -10.57 -13.14
CA ASP A 212 5.11 -9.12 -13.06
C ASP A 212 6.13 -8.41 -13.96
N ARG A 213 5.67 -7.40 -14.70
CA ARG A 213 6.51 -6.50 -15.49
C ARG A 213 6.04 -5.08 -15.30
N GLY A 214 6.97 -4.17 -15.01
CA GLY A 214 6.65 -2.76 -14.83
C GLY A 214 7.69 -1.84 -15.46
N THR A 215 7.29 -0.58 -15.62
CA THR A 215 8.15 0.52 -16.02
C THR A 215 7.94 1.65 -15.02
N ALA A 216 9.05 2.21 -14.51
CA ALA A 216 9.05 3.36 -13.64
C ALA A 216 9.51 4.59 -14.43
N LYS A 217 8.84 5.72 -14.22
CA LYS A 217 9.24 7.03 -14.76
C LYS A 217 9.41 7.99 -13.62
N ASN A 218 10.56 8.66 -13.58
CA ASN A 218 10.77 9.79 -12.69
C ASN A 218 9.99 11.00 -13.23
N ILE A 219 9.19 11.64 -12.36
CA ILE A 219 8.29 12.74 -12.75
C ILE A 219 9.01 14.08 -12.71
N SER A 220 9.97 14.25 -11.80
CA SER A 220 10.66 15.52 -11.54
C SER A 220 11.58 15.92 -12.68
N LEU A 221 12.22 14.96 -13.35
CA LEU A 221 13.08 15.23 -14.51
C LEU A 221 12.34 15.91 -15.68
N LYS A 222 11.02 15.78 -15.77
CA LYS A 222 10.21 16.45 -16.80
C LYS A 222 9.97 17.94 -16.49
N LYS A 223 9.91 18.33 -15.23
CA LYS A 223 9.67 19.72 -14.83
C LYS A 223 10.88 20.61 -15.11
N THR A 224 12.09 20.09 -14.96
CA THR A 224 13.35 20.80 -15.21
C THR A 224 13.62 21.04 -16.70
N ALA A 225 13.18 20.12 -17.58
CA ALA A 225 13.38 20.23 -19.04
C ALA A 225 12.44 21.23 -19.73
N VAL A 226 11.37 21.71 -19.04
CA VAL A 226 10.40 22.69 -19.58
C VAL A 226 10.70 24.10 -19.12
N SER A 227 11.58 24.31 -18.15
CA SER A 227 11.95 25.62 -17.58
C SER A 227 13.33 26.15 -18.03
N SER A 228 13.98 25.51 -19.01
CA SER A 228 15.26 25.94 -19.60
C SER A 228 15.10 26.51 -21.02
#